data_df5d9b3f584caa3e64f3c1f21d1589bf
#
_entry.id   df5d9b3f584caa3e64f3c1f21d1589bf
#
_cell.length_a   1.000
_cell.length_b   1.000
_cell.length_c   1.000
_cell.angle_alpha   90.00
_cell.angle_beta   90.00
_cell.angle_gamma   90.00
#
_symmetry.space_group_name_H-M   'P 1'
#
loop_
_entity.id
_entity.type
_entity.pdbx_description
1 polymer ?
#
loop_
_entity_poly.entity_id
_entity_poly.type
_entity_poly.pdbx_seq_one_letter_code
_entity_poly.pdbx_strand_id
1 'polypeptide(L)'
;MFDSKVFTTFATMKEVNTDIRTLEVILNDQKREKENWSSERLCSREEESLVDLNSPQAQVVIGVRRSGKSTLCFQALESAGVKYAYVDFDDERLASIGTNQLNDVLEVLYKIYNSFNYIFLDEIQNIEGWPLFVNRLLRTKMHVVLTGSNAKLLSSDLATHLTGRSSEISLYPFSFGEYCAIKGVDSKNRTTKSIAEQRKAFDEYMKQGGFPELLNIKNGRKYIANLVDNILKRDIEQRYHIAFPAQFENMANHLLNVSPYIVSTSDLAEIFNFKSLHTVRNYIDYLKQAYVLVGLKRFSQKSKVRITQEKIYTVDVAMMNQRENAFAGDNLGWRLETIVLIQLLRKCKQNGWDLYYLKDRSGECDFIVCNGKTVLQAIQVSYDISSEATYKREINGLLLACRQTKCENLLLLTDYEFKDVEKDGHHISIRPVYDWSINNS
;
A
#
# COMPACT_ATOMS: atom_id res chain seq x y z
N MET A 1 -35.52 51.89 9.40
CA MET A 1 -36.13 50.93 10.32
C MET A 1 -36.38 49.63 9.56
N PHE A 2 -35.43 48.75 9.53
CA PHE A 2 -35.65 47.32 9.22
C PHE A 2 -34.63 46.54 10.02
N ASP A 3 -35.18 45.68 10.85
CA ASP A 3 -34.50 44.94 11.89
C ASP A 3 -33.75 43.75 11.29
N SER A 4 -32.44 43.70 11.44
CA SER A 4 -31.59 42.61 11.04
C SER A 4 -31.27 41.75 12.25
N LYS A 5 -32.08 40.74 12.54
CA LYS A 5 -31.70 39.62 13.41
C LYS A 5 -31.78 38.32 12.62
N VAL A 6 -30.73 38.00 11.93
CA VAL A 6 -30.47 36.62 11.50
C VAL A 6 -29.75 35.92 12.65
N PHE A 7 -30.48 35.15 13.40
CA PHE A 7 -29.94 34.24 14.41
C PHE A 7 -29.16 33.11 13.71
N THR A 8 -27.87 33.16 13.82
CA THR A 8 -27.00 32.05 13.50
C THR A 8 -27.11 31.04 14.67
N THR A 9 -27.98 30.06 14.53
CA THR A 9 -28.05 28.94 15.47
C THR A 9 -26.93 27.97 15.08
N PHE A 10 -25.74 28.13 15.65
CA PHE A 10 -24.77 27.06 15.74
C PHE A 10 -25.36 26.03 16.70
N ALA A 11 -25.90 24.95 16.15
CA ALA A 11 -26.20 23.77 16.92
C ALA A 11 -24.85 23.21 17.40
N THR A 12 -24.51 23.48 18.65
CA THR A 12 -23.52 22.70 19.38
C THR A 12 -24.02 21.26 19.39
N MET A 13 -23.44 20.40 18.56
CA MET A 13 -23.57 18.96 18.74
C MET A 13 -23.11 18.68 20.18
N LYS A 14 -24.04 18.31 21.06
CA LYS A 14 -23.71 17.74 22.35
C LYS A 14 -22.83 16.54 22.06
N GLU A 15 -21.60 16.56 22.57
CA GLU A 15 -20.78 15.36 22.66
C GLU A 15 -21.62 14.31 23.40
N VAL A 16 -22.08 13.31 22.68
CA VAL A 16 -22.76 12.15 23.27
C VAL A 16 -21.61 11.31 23.85
N ASN A 17 -21.32 11.55 25.12
CA ASN A 17 -20.35 10.73 25.85
C ASN A 17 -20.89 9.30 25.91
N THR A 18 -20.22 8.38 25.24
CA THR A 18 -20.49 6.94 25.35
C THR A 18 -20.20 6.54 26.79
N ASP A 19 -21.19 6.02 27.51
CA ASP A 19 -21.00 5.65 28.91
C ASP A 19 -20.13 4.38 29.05
N ILE A 20 -19.49 4.20 30.21
CA ILE A 20 -18.57 3.09 30.48
C ILE A 20 -19.23 1.71 30.28
N ARG A 21 -20.54 1.57 30.55
CA ARG A 21 -21.25 0.28 30.38
C ARG A 21 -21.42 -0.05 28.89
N THR A 22 -21.74 0.95 28.08
CA THR A 22 -21.80 0.80 26.63
C THR A 22 -20.44 0.43 26.05
N LEU A 23 -19.36 1.09 26.50
CA LEU A 23 -17.99 0.72 26.13
C LEU A 23 -17.66 -0.73 26.50
N GLU A 24 -18.04 -1.17 27.70
CA GLU A 24 -17.81 -2.52 28.17
C GLU A 24 -18.51 -3.56 27.28
N VAL A 25 -19.74 -3.30 26.84
CA VAL A 25 -20.44 -4.17 25.88
C VAL A 25 -19.72 -4.23 24.55
N ILE A 26 -19.39 -3.08 23.96
CA ILE A 26 -18.72 -3.01 22.65
C ILE A 26 -17.37 -3.74 22.67
N LEU A 27 -16.53 -3.47 23.65
CA LEU A 27 -15.20 -4.08 23.75
C LEU A 27 -15.24 -5.59 24.08
N ASN A 28 -16.27 -6.06 24.77
CA ASN A 28 -16.49 -7.51 24.94
C ASN A 28 -16.94 -8.17 23.64
N ASP A 29 -17.79 -7.50 22.83
CA ASP A 29 -18.18 -8.00 21.51
C ASP A 29 -16.93 -8.14 20.60
N GLN A 30 -16.12 -7.10 20.51
CA GLN A 30 -14.88 -7.11 19.75
C GLN A 30 -13.91 -8.20 20.22
N LYS A 31 -13.80 -8.44 21.53
CA LYS A 31 -12.99 -9.55 22.06
C LYS A 31 -13.48 -10.91 21.56
N ARG A 32 -14.80 -11.14 21.53
CA ARG A 32 -15.39 -12.40 21.04
C ARG A 32 -15.18 -12.55 19.53
N GLU A 33 -15.35 -11.48 18.75
CA GLU A 33 -15.07 -11.48 17.31
C GLU A 33 -13.62 -11.87 17.03
N LYS A 34 -12.68 -11.31 17.77
CA LYS A 34 -11.26 -11.63 17.70
C LYS A 34 -10.99 -13.12 18.01
N GLU A 35 -11.62 -13.67 19.06
CA GLU A 35 -11.46 -15.09 19.44
C GLU A 35 -11.93 -16.05 18.32
N ASN A 36 -12.91 -15.65 17.51
CA ASN A 36 -13.35 -16.40 16.33
C ASN A 36 -12.29 -16.38 15.21
N TRP A 37 -11.56 -15.27 15.01
CA TRP A 37 -10.53 -15.18 13.98
C TRP A 37 -9.31 -16.05 14.25
N SER A 38 -8.96 -16.29 15.50
CA SER A 38 -7.81 -17.13 15.88
C SER A 38 -7.96 -18.59 15.43
N SER A 39 -9.16 -19.03 15.06
CA SER A 39 -9.45 -20.38 14.55
C SER A 39 -9.27 -20.51 13.03
N GLU A 40 -9.11 -19.41 12.27
CA GLU A 40 -8.95 -19.44 10.84
C GLU A 40 -7.49 -19.71 10.44
N ARG A 41 -7.30 -20.49 9.36
CA ARG A 41 -5.96 -20.72 8.81
C ARG A 41 -5.51 -19.47 8.03
N LEU A 42 -4.70 -18.66 8.67
CA LEU A 42 -4.15 -17.43 8.10
C LEU A 42 -2.90 -17.73 7.26
N CYS A 43 -2.66 -16.90 6.23
CA CYS A 43 -1.43 -16.95 5.45
C CYS A 43 -0.32 -16.18 6.16
N SER A 44 0.86 -16.77 6.27
CA SER A 44 2.06 -16.03 6.69
C SER A 44 2.41 -14.97 5.66
N ARG A 45 2.80 -13.79 6.14
CA ARG A 45 3.15 -12.63 5.33
C ARG A 45 4.65 -12.37 5.37
N GLU A 46 5.19 -11.89 4.25
CA GLU A 46 6.62 -11.52 4.16
C GLU A 46 6.97 -10.46 5.21
N GLU A 47 6.04 -9.53 5.49
CA GLU A 47 6.22 -8.43 6.44
C GLU A 47 6.07 -8.84 7.92
N GLU A 48 5.67 -10.05 8.24
CA GLU A 48 5.52 -10.52 9.63
C GLU A 48 6.83 -10.42 10.41
N SER A 49 7.94 -10.72 9.75
CA SER A 49 9.28 -10.62 10.34
C SER A 49 9.73 -9.18 10.67
N LEU A 50 9.05 -8.18 10.12
CA LEU A 50 9.32 -6.77 10.38
C LEU A 50 8.64 -6.26 11.65
N VAL A 51 7.67 -6.98 12.20
CA VAL A 51 6.95 -6.61 13.43
C VAL A 51 7.81 -6.96 14.64
N ASP A 52 8.55 -6.00 15.17
CA ASP A 52 9.36 -6.19 16.37
C ASP A 52 8.57 -5.88 17.65
N LEU A 53 7.96 -6.93 18.22
CA LEU A 53 7.18 -6.83 19.47
C LEU A 53 8.02 -6.52 20.71
N ASN A 54 9.34 -6.67 20.66
CA ASN A 54 10.25 -6.34 21.75
C ASN A 54 10.73 -4.88 21.70
N SER A 55 10.48 -4.20 20.59
CA SER A 55 10.86 -2.80 20.42
C SER A 55 10.12 -1.89 21.41
N PRO A 56 10.78 -0.86 21.98
CA PRO A 56 10.11 0.19 22.74
C PRO A 56 9.31 1.17 21.86
N GLN A 57 9.39 1.02 20.53
CA GLN A 57 8.67 1.82 19.56
C GLN A 57 7.30 1.20 19.26
N ALA A 58 6.28 2.04 19.01
CA ALA A 58 5.02 1.58 18.48
C ALA A 58 5.24 0.94 17.09
N GLN A 59 4.73 -0.26 16.89
CA GLN A 59 4.74 -0.95 15.60
C GLN A 59 3.52 -0.50 14.81
N VAL A 60 3.72 0.18 13.69
CA VAL A 60 2.68 0.84 12.91
C VAL A 60 2.53 0.15 11.55
N VAL A 61 1.50 -0.67 11.39
CA VAL A 61 1.23 -1.35 10.12
C VAL A 61 0.30 -0.49 9.27
N ILE A 62 0.83 -0.03 8.14
CA ILE A 62 0.14 0.86 7.20
C ILE A 62 -0.04 0.18 5.84
N GLY A 63 -1.03 0.63 5.06
CA GLY A 63 -1.29 0.09 3.72
C GLY A 63 -2.74 0.28 3.30
N VAL A 64 -3.03 -0.08 2.06
CA VAL A 64 -4.36 0.08 1.48
C VAL A 64 -5.42 -0.67 2.29
N ARG A 65 -6.65 -0.13 2.31
CA ARG A 65 -7.79 -0.82 2.92
C ARG A 65 -7.93 -2.24 2.35
N ARG A 66 -8.20 -3.23 3.22
CA ARG A 66 -8.33 -4.67 2.86
C ARG A 66 -7.03 -5.37 2.40
N SER A 67 -5.85 -4.83 2.71
CA SER A 67 -4.57 -5.52 2.47
C SER A 67 -4.22 -6.60 3.51
N GLY A 68 -4.97 -6.70 4.61
CA GLY A 68 -4.75 -7.67 5.68
C GLY A 68 -3.92 -7.14 6.87
N LYS A 69 -3.92 -5.81 7.11
CA LYS A 69 -3.15 -5.17 8.21
C LYS A 69 -3.49 -5.75 9.58
N SER A 70 -4.78 -5.79 9.92
CA SER A 70 -5.26 -6.32 11.20
C SER A 70 -4.88 -7.78 11.36
N THR A 71 -5.02 -8.58 10.28
CA THR A 71 -4.62 -9.99 10.24
C THR A 71 -3.14 -10.18 10.52
N LEU A 72 -2.25 -9.38 9.90
CA LEU A 72 -0.81 -9.42 10.15
C LEU A 72 -0.49 -9.14 11.63
N CYS A 73 -1.11 -8.10 12.21
CA CYS A 73 -0.91 -7.75 13.62
C CYS A 73 -1.37 -8.88 14.56
N PHE A 74 -2.52 -9.50 14.27
CA PHE A 74 -2.98 -10.69 15.03
C PHE A 74 -2.01 -11.85 14.92
N GLN A 75 -1.57 -12.19 13.70
CA GLN A 75 -0.61 -13.27 13.50
C GLN A 75 0.68 -13.06 14.31
N ALA A 76 1.25 -11.85 14.25
CA ALA A 76 2.46 -11.52 14.99
C ALA A 76 2.28 -11.66 16.51
N LEU A 77 1.16 -11.16 17.07
CA LEU A 77 0.87 -11.23 18.50
C LEU A 77 0.56 -12.66 18.97
N GLU A 78 -0.24 -13.43 18.21
CA GLU A 78 -0.56 -14.82 18.53
C GLU A 78 0.67 -15.74 18.39
N SER A 79 1.48 -15.56 17.33
CA SER A 79 2.72 -16.31 17.13
C SER A 79 3.73 -16.09 18.25
N ALA A 80 3.76 -14.87 18.82
CA ALA A 80 4.59 -14.54 19.98
C ALA A 80 4.03 -15.06 21.31
N GLY A 81 2.79 -15.54 21.35
CA GLY A 81 2.15 -16.06 22.58
C GLY A 81 1.96 -14.99 23.66
N VAL A 82 1.87 -13.72 23.31
CA VAL A 82 1.77 -12.61 24.25
C VAL A 82 0.31 -12.30 24.64
N LYS A 83 0.11 -11.83 25.88
CA LYS A 83 -1.21 -11.34 26.31
C LYS A 83 -1.38 -9.90 25.86
N TYR A 84 -2.40 -9.62 25.09
CA TYR A 84 -2.70 -8.29 24.57
C TYR A 84 -4.18 -7.92 24.66
N ALA A 85 -4.45 -6.62 24.82
CA ALA A 85 -5.76 -6.04 24.68
C ALA A 85 -5.96 -5.55 23.23
N TYR A 86 -7.20 -5.58 22.73
CA TYR A 86 -7.58 -5.23 21.38
C TYR A 86 -8.71 -4.23 21.34
N VAL A 87 -8.62 -3.24 20.46
CA VAL A 87 -9.71 -2.32 20.11
C VAL A 87 -9.69 -2.05 18.61
N ASP A 88 -10.85 -2.16 17.96
CA ASP A 88 -11.12 -1.71 16.60
C ASP A 88 -11.86 -0.37 16.64
N PHE A 89 -11.22 0.69 16.14
CA PHE A 89 -11.80 2.03 16.03
C PHE A 89 -12.52 2.29 14.69
N ASP A 90 -12.66 1.30 13.79
CA ASP A 90 -13.55 1.37 12.62
C ASP A 90 -14.99 0.88 12.98
N ASP A 91 -15.21 0.46 14.24
CA ASP A 91 -16.53 0.14 14.77
C ASP A 91 -17.38 1.42 14.89
N GLU A 92 -18.53 1.46 14.19
CA GLU A 92 -19.42 2.63 14.15
C GLU A 92 -19.94 3.05 15.53
N ARG A 93 -20.01 2.11 16.48
CA ARG A 93 -20.45 2.38 17.86
C ARG A 93 -19.41 3.20 18.63
N LEU A 94 -18.15 3.20 18.17
CA LEU A 94 -17.05 4.02 18.72
C LEU A 94 -16.86 5.35 17.99
N ALA A 95 -17.63 5.63 16.94
CA ALA A 95 -17.46 6.84 16.11
C ALA A 95 -17.62 8.17 16.87
N SER A 96 -18.28 8.17 18.02
CA SER A 96 -18.46 9.35 18.88
C SER A 96 -17.37 9.52 19.93
N ILE A 97 -16.42 8.58 20.04
CA ILE A 97 -15.36 8.64 21.05
C ILE A 97 -14.35 9.71 20.69
N GLY A 98 -14.13 10.65 21.62
CA GLY A 98 -13.07 11.66 21.53
C GLY A 98 -11.84 11.30 22.37
N THR A 99 -10.81 12.13 22.23
CA THR A 99 -9.54 11.99 22.98
C THR A 99 -9.73 11.82 24.49
N ASN A 100 -10.70 12.52 25.07
CA ASN A 100 -10.98 12.49 26.50
C ASN A 100 -11.46 11.13 27.00
N GLN A 101 -12.10 10.34 26.13
CA GLN A 101 -12.66 9.03 26.46
C GLN A 101 -11.68 7.86 26.22
N LEU A 102 -10.50 8.11 25.62
CA LEU A 102 -9.47 7.07 25.47
C LEU A 102 -8.99 6.51 26.80
N ASN A 103 -9.13 7.26 27.90
CA ASN A 103 -8.84 6.75 29.23
C ASN A 103 -9.92 5.78 29.72
N ASP A 104 -11.17 6.04 29.41
CA ASP A 104 -12.29 5.16 29.75
C ASP A 104 -12.19 3.84 28.98
N VAL A 105 -11.80 3.91 27.69
CA VAL A 105 -11.47 2.73 26.88
C VAL A 105 -10.39 1.89 27.57
N LEU A 106 -9.29 2.52 28.01
CA LEU A 106 -8.21 1.80 28.69
C LEU A 106 -8.64 1.18 30.02
N GLU A 107 -9.49 1.86 30.81
CA GLU A 107 -10.06 1.34 32.05
C GLU A 107 -10.90 0.08 31.79
N VAL A 108 -11.76 0.13 30.77
CA VAL A 108 -12.58 -1.01 30.38
C VAL A 108 -11.73 -2.17 29.88
N LEU A 109 -10.67 -1.91 29.12
CA LEU A 109 -9.73 -2.96 28.69
C LEU A 109 -9.07 -3.65 29.87
N TYR A 110 -8.67 -2.93 30.94
CA TYR A 110 -8.13 -3.56 32.14
C TYR A 110 -9.18 -4.42 32.87
N LYS A 111 -10.47 -4.05 32.84
CA LYS A 111 -11.55 -4.89 33.38
C LYS A 111 -11.72 -6.19 32.57
N ILE A 112 -11.66 -6.10 31.22
CA ILE A 112 -11.94 -7.24 30.32
C ILE A 112 -10.76 -8.22 30.25
N TYR A 113 -9.52 -7.69 30.16
CA TYR A 113 -8.31 -8.49 29.93
C TYR A 113 -7.49 -8.73 31.20
N ASN A 114 -7.85 -8.13 32.33
CA ASN A 114 -7.14 -8.09 33.63
C ASN A 114 -5.74 -7.49 33.50
N SER A 115 -4.73 -8.24 33.11
CA SER A 115 -3.36 -7.77 32.94
C SER A 115 -2.86 -8.05 31.53
N PHE A 116 -2.29 -7.03 30.88
CA PHE A 116 -1.64 -7.12 29.57
C PHE A 116 -0.50 -6.13 29.47
N ASN A 117 0.53 -6.47 28.70
CA ASN A 117 1.66 -5.60 28.40
C ASN A 117 1.70 -5.15 26.94
N TYR A 118 0.82 -5.71 26.11
CA TYR A 118 0.66 -5.40 24.69
C TYR A 118 -0.74 -4.87 24.46
N ILE A 119 -0.84 -3.86 23.59
CA ILE A 119 -2.14 -3.33 23.13
C ILE A 119 -2.14 -3.20 21.63
N PHE A 120 -3.19 -3.72 21.00
CA PHE A 120 -3.43 -3.59 19.57
C PHE A 120 -4.58 -2.62 19.33
N LEU A 121 -4.28 -1.51 18.67
CA LEU A 121 -5.21 -0.42 18.34
C LEU A 121 -5.42 -0.43 16.82
N ASP A 122 -6.52 -0.98 16.37
CA ASP A 122 -6.85 -1.11 14.94
C ASP A 122 -7.53 0.17 14.44
N GLU A 123 -7.12 0.68 13.26
CA GLU A 123 -7.61 1.90 12.61
C GLU A 123 -7.67 3.12 13.56
N ILE A 124 -6.63 3.29 14.42
CA ILE A 124 -6.57 4.31 15.50
C ILE A 124 -6.69 5.75 14.99
N GLN A 125 -6.38 6.01 13.71
CA GLN A 125 -6.50 7.34 13.11
C GLN A 125 -7.95 7.85 13.01
N ASN A 126 -8.95 7.02 13.32
CA ASN A 126 -10.34 7.44 13.41
C ASN A 126 -10.61 8.26 14.68
N ILE A 127 -9.69 8.28 15.65
CA ILE A 127 -9.80 9.05 16.90
C ILE A 127 -8.88 10.27 16.86
N GLU A 128 -9.44 11.46 17.03
CA GLU A 128 -8.65 12.68 17.13
C GLU A 128 -7.74 12.65 18.38
N GLY A 129 -6.52 13.16 18.27
CA GLY A 129 -5.57 13.24 19.39
C GLY A 129 -4.97 11.90 19.84
N TRP A 130 -5.22 10.81 19.14
CA TRP A 130 -4.67 9.48 19.42
C TRP A 130 -3.13 9.44 19.66
N PRO A 131 -2.27 10.28 19.02
CA PRO A 131 -0.84 10.20 19.23
C PRO A 131 -0.40 10.52 20.65
N LEU A 132 -1.14 11.41 21.35
CA LEU A 132 -0.88 11.73 22.76
C LEU A 132 -1.19 10.54 23.66
N PHE A 133 -2.25 9.80 23.36
CA PHE A 133 -2.61 8.57 24.05
C PHE A 133 -1.53 7.50 23.86
N VAL A 134 -1.11 7.23 22.62
CA VAL A 134 -0.05 6.27 22.32
C VAL A 134 1.26 6.65 23.00
N ASN A 135 1.65 7.94 22.98
CA ASN A 135 2.82 8.43 23.71
C ASN A 135 2.75 8.14 25.21
N ARG A 136 1.56 8.27 25.81
CA ARG A 136 1.35 7.94 27.22
C ARG A 136 1.54 6.45 27.48
N LEU A 137 0.98 5.59 26.62
CA LEU A 137 1.15 4.13 26.71
C LEU A 137 2.64 3.73 26.62
N LEU A 138 3.38 4.28 25.66
CA LEU A 138 4.82 4.02 25.50
C LEU A 138 5.64 4.46 26.73
N ARG A 139 5.29 5.58 27.38
CA ARG A 139 5.95 6.02 28.63
C ARG A 139 5.74 5.06 29.78
N THR A 140 4.61 4.35 29.81
CA THR A 140 4.34 3.30 30.81
C THR A 140 4.92 1.93 30.42
N LYS A 141 5.76 1.88 29.35
CA LYS A 141 6.38 0.67 28.81
C LYS A 141 5.39 -0.35 28.25
N MET A 142 4.22 0.11 27.83
CA MET A 142 3.28 -0.70 27.07
C MET A 142 3.83 -0.90 25.65
N HIS A 143 3.82 -2.13 25.16
CA HIS A 143 4.11 -2.43 23.75
C HIS A 143 2.85 -2.15 22.92
N VAL A 144 2.98 -1.26 21.95
CA VAL A 144 1.85 -0.78 21.16
C VAL A 144 2.00 -1.25 19.71
N VAL A 145 0.99 -1.97 19.23
CA VAL A 145 0.80 -2.31 17.82
C VAL A 145 -0.41 -1.55 17.32
N LEU A 146 -0.31 -0.90 16.16
CA LEU A 146 -1.42 -0.15 15.61
C LEU A 146 -1.46 -0.24 14.10
N THR A 147 -2.67 -0.12 13.55
CA THR A 147 -2.87 -0.07 12.11
C THR A 147 -3.46 1.25 11.65
N GLY A 148 -3.31 1.50 10.36
CA GLY A 148 -4.01 2.58 9.69
C GLY A 148 -4.02 2.47 8.18
N SER A 149 -5.15 2.86 7.60
CA SER A 149 -5.36 2.86 6.16
C SER A 149 -5.02 4.19 5.48
N ASN A 150 -4.51 5.19 6.24
CA ASN A 150 -4.16 6.51 5.72
C ASN A 150 -2.76 6.97 6.15
N ALA A 151 -1.87 7.13 5.17
CA ALA A 151 -0.47 7.52 5.40
C ALA A 151 -0.31 8.91 6.01
N LYS A 152 -1.16 9.88 5.65
CA LYS A 152 -0.96 11.27 6.11
C LYS A 152 -1.28 11.43 7.59
N LEU A 153 -2.39 10.86 8.05
CA LEU A 153 -2.73 10.96 9.47
C LEU A 153 -1.66 10.29 10.33
N LEU A 154 -1.20 9.13 9.87
CA LEU A 154 -0.13 8.44 10.58
C LEU A 154 1.21 9.17 10.44
N SER A 155 1.63 9.59 9.22
CA SER A 155 2.94 10.22 9.03
C SER A 155 3.04 11.64 9.61
N SER A 156 2.00 12.50 9.47
CA SER A 156 2.01 13.84 10.06
C SER A 156 1.93 13.80 11.59
N ASP A 157 1.07 12.95 12.11
CA ASP A 157 0.89 12.79 13.55
C ASP A 157 2.05 12.04 14.20
N LEU A 158 2.58 11.01 13.52
CA LEU A 158 3.79 10.30 13.92
C LEU A 158 5.01 11.24 13.89
N ALA A 159 5.18 12.02 12.82
CA ALA A 159 6.29 12.97 12.72
C ALA A 159 6.23 14.06 13.78
N THR A 160 5.04 14.50 14.17
CA THR A 160 4.87 15.58 15.16
C THR A 160 4.95 15.08 16.60
N HIS A 161 4.32 13.95 16.89
CA HIS A 161 4.11 13.50 18.27
C HIS A 161 4.86 12.21 18.66
N LEU A 162 5.18 11.34 17.68
CA LEU A 162 5.85 10.06 17.90
C LEU A 162 7.23 9.97 17.24
N THR A 163 7.86 11.13 16.95
CA THR A 163 9.20 11.19 16.34
C THR A 163 10.20 10.27 17.08
N GLY A 164 10.76 9.30 16.35
CA GLY A 164 11.70 8.32 16.89
C GLY A 164 11.08 7.26 17.82
N ARG A 165 9.74 7.25 17.99
CA ARG A 165 9.00 6.32 18.84
C ARG A 165 8.06 5.38 18.10
N SER A 166 8.14 5.35 16.78
CA SER A 166 7.37 4.46 15.92
C SER A 166 8.25 3.80 14.86
N SER A 167 7.91 2.58 14.50
CA SER A 167 8.45 1.82 13.38
C SER A 167 7.33 1.54 12.40
N GLU A 168 7.46 1.99 11.15
CA GLU A 168 6.43 1.84 10.12
C GLU A 168 6.68 0.61 9.26
N ILE A 169 5.65 -0.22 9.11
CA ILE A 169 5.62 -1.42 8.29
C ILE A 169 4.57 -1.23 7.20
N SER A 170 5.01 -1.13 5.94
CA SER A 170 4.11 -0.98 4.80
C SER A 170 3.65 -2.36 4.32
N LEU A 171 2.34 -2.61 4.40
CA LEU A 171 1.72 -3.85 3.97
C LEU A 171 0.99 -3.66 2.63
N TYR A 172 1.43 -4.40 1.62
CA TYR A 172 0.78 -4.46 0.31
C TYR A 172 -0.20 -5.65 0.25
N PRO A 173 -1.12 -5.72 -0.74
CA PRO A 173 -1.82 -6.96 -1.07
C PRO A 173 -0.84 -8.11 -1.30
N PHE A 174 -1.27 -9.36 -1.28
CA PHE A 174 -0.37 -10.52 -1.39
C PHE A 174 0.64 -10.39 -2.53
N SER A 175 1.89 -10.75 -2.26
CA SER A 175 2.89 -10.99 -3.29
C SER A 175 2.53 -12.24 -4.11
N PHE A 176 3.18 -12.44 -5.24
CA PHE A 176 2.96 -13.68 -6.00
C PHE A 176 3.43 -14.93 -5.22
N GLY A 177 4.49 -14.81 -4.42
CA GLY A 177 4.95 -15.89 -3.54
C GLY A 177 3.90 -16.25 -2.48
N GLU A 178 3.33 -15.25 -1.80
CA GLU A 178 2.23 -15.44 -0.83
C GLU A 178 0.98 -16.03 -1.51
N TYR A 179 0.64 -15.57 -2.71
CA TYR A 179 -0.46 -16.11 -3.51
C TYR A 179 -0.26 -17.59 -3.83
N CYS A 180 0.95 -17.99 -4.26
CA CYS A 180 1.28 -19.39 -4.50
C CYS A 180 1.14 -20.23 -3.23
N ALA A 181 1.64 -19.74 -2.09
CA ALA A 181 1.55 -20.45 -0.81
C ALA A 181 0.09 -20.74 -0.41
N ILE A 182 -0.81 -19.75 -0.57
CA ILE A 182 -2.23 -19.92 -0.25
C ILE A 182 -2.94 -20.89 -1.20
N LYS A 183 -2.61 -20.78 -2.50
CA LYS A 183 -3.19 -21.65 -3.54
C LYS A 183 -2.63 -23.08 -3.52
N GLY A 184 -1.60 -23.34 -2.71
CA GLY A 184 -0.93 -24.63 -2.68
C GLY A 184 -0.11 -24.93 -3.94
N VAL A 185 0.32 -23.88 -4.65
CA VAL A 185 1.19 -23.98 -5.82
C VAL A 185 2.62 -24.20 -5.36
N ASP A 186 3.24 -25.27 -5.81
CA ASP A 186 4.64 -25.58 -5.48
C ASP A 186 5.58 -24.56 -6.11
N SER A 187 6.09 -23.67 -5.27
CA SER A 187 7.03 -22.61 -5.68
C SER A 187 8.51 -23.03 -5.60
N LYS A 188 8.84 -24.18 -5.02
CA LYS A 188 10.21 -24.62 -4.76
C LYS A 188 10.74 -25.59 -5.80
N ASN A 189 9.90 -26.47 -6.33
CA ASN A 189 10.31 -27.45 -7.32
C ASN A 189 10.33 -26.91 -8.74
N ARG A 190 11.28 -27.41 -9.53
CA ARG A 190 11.53 -27.01 -10.92
C ARG A 190 11.19 -28.14 -11.90
N THR A 191 10.11 -28.89 -11.65
CA THR A 191 9.61 -29.89 -12.60
C THR A 191 8.76 -29.21 -13.68
N THR A 192 8.61 -29.86 -14.85
CA THR A 192 7.75 -29.36 -15.93
C THR A 192 6.33 -29.08 -15.44
N LYS A 193 5.80 -29.93 -14.56
CA LYS A 193 4.48 -29.75 -13.96
C LYS A 193 4.42 -28.50 -13.07
N SER A 194 5.36 -28.38 -12.14
CA SER A 194 5.36 -27.24 -11.21
C SER A 194 5.55 -25.90 -11.93
N ILE A 195 6.41 -25.86 -12.96
CA ILE A 195 6.58 -24.66 -13.80
C ILE A 195 5.28 -24.30 -14.53
N ALA A 196 4.55 -25.28 -15.07
CA ALA A 196 3.26 -25.04 -15.72
C ALA A 196 2.20 -24.52 -14.73
N GLU A 197 2.16 -25.08 -13.51
CA GLU A 197 1.27 -24.62 -12.45
C GLU A 197 1.61 -23.20 -11.98
N GLN A 198 2.90 -22.88 -11.81
CA GLN A 198 3.35 -21.54 -11.46
C GLN A 198 2.99 -20.50 -12.53
N ARG A 199 3.17 -20.81 -13.81
CA ARG A 199 2.78 -19.93 -14.93
C ARG A 199 1.27 -19.68 -14.93
N LYS A 200 0.47 -20.73 -14.82
CA LYS A 200 -0.99 -20.61 -14.74
C LYS A 200 -1.42 -19.75 -13.55
N ALA A 201 -0.82 -19.98 -12.39
CA ALA A 201 -1.09 -19.17 -11.20
C ALA A 201 -0.69 -17.70 -11.39
N PHE A 202 0.42 -17.44 -12.10
CA PHE A 202 0.84 -16.08 -12.41
C PHE A 202 -0.11 -15.36 -13.36
N ASP A 203 -0.62 -16.06 -14.40
CA ASP A 203 -1.65 -15.51 -15.30
C ASP A 203 -2.93 -15.14 -14.55
N GLU A 204 -3.33 -15.98 -13.57
CA GLU A 204 -4.48 -15.70 -12.71
C GLU A 204 -4.20 -14.48 -11.81
N TYR A 205 -3.05 -14.46 -11.15
CA TYR A 205 -2.59 -13.35 -10.29
C TYR A 205 -2.50 -12.02 -11.05
N MET A 206 -1.92 -12.03 -12.24
CA MET A 206 -1.79 -10.85 -13.11
C MET A 206 -3.16 -10.28 -13.52
N LYS A 207 -4.21 -11.11 -13.59
CA LYS A 207 -5.57 -10.68 -13.93
C LYS A 207 -6.35 -10.18 -12.71
N GLN A 208 -6.29 -10.90 -11.60
CA GLN A 208 -7.13 -10.64 -10.41
C GLN A 208 -6.45 -9.83 -9.31
N GLY A 209 -5.11 -9.79 -9.28
CA GLY A 209 -4.32 -9.12 -8.24
C GLY A 209 -4.19 -9.93 -6.94
N GLY A 210 -3.62 -9.27 -5.93
CA GLY A 210 -3.24 -9.86 -4.65
C GLY A 210 -4.12 -9.51 -3.45
N PHE A 211 -5.28 -8.86 -3.63
CA PHE A 211 -6.15 -8.61 -2.47
C PHE A 211 -6.63 -9.91 -1.84
N PRO A 212 -6.43 -10.11 -0.51
CA PRO A 212 -6.73 -11.38 0.17
C PRO A 212 -8.14 -11.91 -0.08
N GLU A 213 -9.13 -11.04 -0.04
CA GLU A 213 -10.54 -11.42 -0.17
C GLU A 213 -10.92 -11.91 -1.59
N LEU A 214 -10.13 -11.55 -2.62
CA LEU A 214 -10.36 -12.02 -3.99
C LEU A 214 -10.22 -13.53 -4.14
N LEU A 215 -9.51 -14.18 -3.24
CA LEU A 215 -9.37 -15.64 -3.22
C LEU A 215 -10.69 -16.36 -2.99
N ASN A 216 -11.63 -15.73 -2.27
CA ASN A 216 -12.90 -16.30 -1.84
C ASN A 216 -14.12 -15.70 -2.54
N ILE A 217 -13.95 -14.65 -3.35
CA ILE A 217 -15.05 -13.91 -3.97
C ILE A 217 -15.21 -14.31 -5.44
N LYS A 218 -16.42 -14.74 -5.83
CA LYS A 218 -16.75 -15.13 -7.22
C LYS A 218 -16.67 -13.95 -8.21
N ASN A 219 -17.09 -12.75 -7.80
CA ASN A 219 -17.07 -11.55 -8.64
C ASN A 219 -16.04 -10.54 -8.12
N GLY A 220 -14.76 -10.85 -8.31
CA GLY A 220 -13.66 -10.01 -7.88
C GLY A 220 -13.68 -8.60 -8.46
N ARG A 221 -14.08 -8.44 -9.76
CA ARG A 221 -14.17 -7.12 -10.40
C ARG A 221 -15.16 -6.20 -9.67
N LYS A 222 -16.37 -6.69 -9.38
CA LYS A 222 -17.38 -5.90 -8.64
C LYS A 222 -16.91 -5.58 -7.22
N TYR A 223 -16.25 -6.53 -6.57
CA TYR A 223 -15.69 -6.30 -5.23
C TYR A 223 -14.65 -5.17 -5.24
N ILE A 224 -13.69 -5.20 -6.15
CA ILE A 224 -12.65 -4.16 -6.27
C ILE A 224 -13.26 -2.81 -6.64
N ALA A 225 -14.22 -2.76 -7.58
CA ALA A 225 -14.92 -1.52 -7.91
C ALA A 225 -15.56 -0.89 -6.68
N ASN A 226 -16.29 -1.67 -5.88
CA ASN A 226 -16.88 -1.21 -4.63
C ASN A 226 -15.82 -0.78 -3.60
N LEU A 227 -14.70 -1.51 -3.50
CA LEU A 227 -13.61 -1.17 -2.60
C LEU A 227 -13.01 0.20 -2.95
N VAL A 228 -12.73 0.44 -4.23
CA VAL A 228 -12.19 1.74 -4.67
C VAL A 228 -13.21 2.86 -4.46
N ASP A 229 -14.46 2.66 -4.83
CA ASP A 229 -15.51 3.66 -4.57
C ASP A 229 -15.62 4.02 -3.08
N ASN A 230 -15.53 3.02 -2.20
CA ASN A 230 -15.53 3.26 -0.76
C ASN A 230 -14.29 4.04 -0.30
N ILE A 231 -13.09 3.72 -0.83
CA ILE A 231 -11.86 4.46 -0.50
C ILE A 231 -11.99 5.91 -0.99
N LEU A 232 -12.42 6.13 -2.24
CA LEU A 232 -12.57 7.48 -2.80
C LEU A 232 -13.56 8.32 -1.99
N LYS A 233 -14.74 7.77 -1.66
CA LYS A 233 -15.81 8.50 -0.98
C LYS A 233 -15.57 8.69 0.52
N ARG A 234 -15.30 7.59 1.25
CA ARG A 234 -15.16 7.65 2.72
C ARG A 234 -13.77 8.11 3.16
N ASP A 235 -12.72 7.51 2.59
CA ASP A 235 -11.36 7.73 3.08
C ASP A 235 -10.73 8.99 2.49
N ILE A 236 -11.24 9.51 1.35
CA ILE A 236 -10.70 10.72 0.71
C ILE A 236 -11.72 11.86 0.69
N GLU A 237 -12.86 11.74 0.01
CA GLU A 237 -13.78 12.86 -0.21
C GLU A 237 -14.34 13.43 1.09
N GLN A 238 -14.86 12.56 1.96
CA GLN A 238 -15.41 12.98 3.25
C GLN A 238 -14.33 13.55 4.17
N ARG A 239 -13.14 12.92 4.20
CA ARG A 239 -12.04 13.30 5.08
C ARG A 239 -11.38 14.62 4.69
N TYR A 240 -11.15 14.85 3.39
CA TYR A 240 -10.46 16.04 2.90
C TYR A 240 -11.41 17.11 2.37
N HIS A 241 -12.72 16.93 2.53
CA HIS A 241 -13.76 17.86 2.05
C HIS A 241 -13.53 18.28 0.60
N ILE A 242 -13.48 17.27 -0.30
CA ILE A 242 -13.15 17.49 -1.71
C ILE A 242 -14.16 18.45 -2.35
N ALA A 243 -13.67 19.59 -2.88
CA ALA A 243 -14.50 20.62 -3.46
C ALA A 243 -15.14 20.24 -4.80
N PHE A 244 -14.52 19.30 -5.55
CA PHE A 244 -14.97 18.87 -6.87
C PHE A 244 -15.01 17.34 -6.97
N PRO A 245 -15.97 16.65 -6.29
CA PRO A 245 -16.00 15.20 -6.19
C PRO A 245 -16.04 14.49 -7.55
N ALA A 246 -16.88 14.94 -8.48
CA ALA A 246 -17.02 14.29 -9.80
C ALA A 246 -15.72 14.38 -10.63
N GLN A 247 -15.04 15.54 -10.64
CA GLN A 247 -13.75 15.66 -11.32
C GLN A 247 -12.67 14.85 -10.64
N PHE A 248 -12.66 14.80 -9.29
CA PHE A 248 -11.75 13.99 -8.51
C PHE A 248 -11.93 12.50 -8.81
N GLU A 249 -13.16 11.97 -8.76
CA GLU A 249 -13.47 10.58 -9.09
C GLU A 249 -13.05 10.22 -10.53
N ASN A 250 -13.33 11.10 -11.50
CA ASN A 250 -12.95 10.88 -12.89
C ASN A 250 -11.42 10.85 -13.06
N MET A 251 -10.71 11.77 -12.44
CA MET A 251 -9.24 11.79 -12.45
C MET A 251 -8.65 10.55 -11.75
N ALA A 252 -9.17 10.17 -10.59
CA ALA A 252 -8.72 8.99 -9.85
C ALA A 252 -8.87 7.72 -10.70
N ASN A 253 -10.04 7.53 -11.29
CA ASN A 253 -10.32 6.39 -12.16
C ASN A 253 -9.45 6.38 -13.42
N HIS A 254 -9.18 7.56 -14.01
CA HIS A 254 -8.25 7.67 -15.13
C HIS A 254 -6.85 7.20 -14.72
N LEU A 255 -6.32 7.72 -13.61
CA LEU A 255 -4.99 7.39 -13.12
C LEU A 255 -4.84 5.89 -12.78
N LEU A 256 -5.88 5.26 -12.25
CA LEU A 256 -5.91 3.81 -12.02
C LEU A 256 -5.83 3.00 -13.32
N ASN A 257 -6.48 3.46 -14.38
CA ASN A 257 -6.54 2.74 -15.66
C ASN A 257 -5.30 2.93 -16.54
N VAL A 258 -4.62 4.10 -16.45
CA VAL A 258 -3.43 4.41 -17.27
C VAL A 258 -2.11 4.13 -16.55
N SER A 259 -2.16 3.61 -15.35
CA SER A 259 -0.97 3.22 -14.57
C SER A 259 -0.19 2.10 -15.29
N PRO A 260 1.15 2.19 -15.40
CA PRO A 260 2.05 3.25 -14.93
C PRO A 260 2.01 4.54 -15.77
N TYR A 261 2.02 5.70 -15.12
CA TYR A 261 1.89 7.00 -15.80
C TYR A 261 2.85 8.05 -15.22
N ILE A 262 3.61 8.71 -16.09
CA ILE A 262 4.45 9.85 -15.67
C ILE A 262 3.56 11.07 -15.54
N VAL A 263 3.44 11.61 -14.33
CA VAL A 263 2.48 12.66 -14.00
C VAL A 263 2.84 13.97 -14.67
N SER A 264 1.88 14.51 -15.44
CA SER A 264 1.82 15.89 -15.89
C SER A 264 0.60 16.56 -15.24
N THR A 265 0.85 17.40 -14.24
CA THR A 265 -0.25 18.10 -13.54
C THR A 265 -0.98 19.11 -14.44
N SER A 266 -0.32 19.65 -15.48
CA SER A 266 -0.93 20.53 -16.47
C SER A 266 -1.93 19.78 -17.35
N ASP A 267 -1.53 18.61 -17.87
CA ASP A 267 -2.38 17.82 -18.75
C ASP A 267 -3.60 17.28 -18.00
N LEU A 268 -3.41 16.81 -16.76
CA LEU A 268 -4.52 16.38 -15.89
C LEU A 268 -5.47 17.55 -15.56
N ALA A 269 -4.93 18.75 -15.33
CA ALA A 269 -5.77 19.91 -15.08
C ALA A 269 -6.62 20.25 -16.30
N GLU A 270 -6.06 20.18 -17.51
CA GLU A 270 -6.77 20.42 -18.76
C GLU A 270 -7.84 19.36 -19.03
N ILE A 271 -7.46 18.05 -18.96
CA ILE A 271 -8.36 16.91 -19.22
C ILE A 271 -9.59 16.93 -18.28
N PHE A 272 -9.39 17.23 -16.99
CA PHE A 272 -10.45 17.19 -15.98
C PHE A 272 -11.01 18.56 -15.59
N ASN A 273 -10.69 19.61 -16.34
CA ASN A 273 -11.18 20.98 -16.11
C ASN A 273 -10.88 21.55 -14.70
N PHE A 274 -9.70 21.27 -14.15
CA PHE A 274 -9.26 21.91 -12.92
C PHE A 274 -8.63 23.28 -13.20
N LYS A 275 -9.09 24.31 -12.49
CA LYS A 275 -8.54 25.68 -12.60
C LYS A 275 -7.19 25.84 -11.90
N SER A 276 -6.80 24.93 -11.03
CA SER A 276 -5.60 25.02 -10.20
C SER A 276 -4.76 23.75 -10.27
N LEU A 277 -3.49 23.91 -10.66
CA LEU A 277 -2.51 22.81 -10.61
C LEU A 277 -2.25 22.34 -9.17
N HIS A 278 -2.44 23.20 -8.18
CA HIS A 278 -2.32 22.85 -6.78
C HIS A 278 -3.41 21.85 -6.35
N THR A 279 -4.65 22.04 -6.83
CA THR A 279 -5.74 21.10 -6.58
C THR A 279 -5.43 19.71 -7.15
N VAL A 280 -4.92 19.63 -8.37
CA VAL A 280 -4.52 18.36 -9.00
C VAL A 280 -3.44 17.65 -8.16
N ARG A 281 -2.40 18.40 -7.73
CA ARG A 281 -1.34 17.82 -6.87
C ARG A 281 -1.90 17.29 -5.56
N ASN A 282 -2.73 18.08 -4.88
CA ASN A 282 -3.35 17.63 -3.64
C ASN A 282 -4.17 16.36 -3.83
N TYR A 283 -4.95 16.27 -4.90
CA TYR A 283 -5.78 15.11 -5.19
C TYR A 283 -4.94 13.85 -5.47
N ILE A 284 -3.83 13.99 -6.20
CA ILE A 284 -2.87 12.89 -6.39
C ILE A 284 -2.25 12.50 -5.04
N ASP A 285 -1.87 13.47 -4.21
CA ASP A 285 -1.31 13.19 -2.88
C ASP A 285 -2.33 12.50 -1.97
N TYR A 286 -3.61 12.83 -2.03
CA TYR A 286 -4.65 12.11 -1.28
C TYR A 286 -4.81 10.66 -1.72
N LEU A 287 -4.74 10.38 -3.03
CA LEU A 287 -4.76 9.01 -3.55
C LEU A 287 -3.54 8.20 -3.08
N LYS A 288 -2.36 8.83 -3.03
CA LYS A 288 -1.13 8.22 -2.48
C LYS A 288 -1.24 7.98 -0.98
N GLN A 289 -1.83 8.93 -0.24
CA GLN A 289 -2.05 8.80 1.20
C GLN A 289 -3.05 7.70 1.56
N ALA A 290 -4.03 7.44 0.71
CA ALA A 290 -4.95 6.31 0.85
C ALA A 290 -4.36 4.99 0.32
N TYR A 291 -3.08 4.98 -0.07
CA TYR A 291 -2.39 3.83 -0.67
C TYR A 291 -3.06 3.26 -1.91
N VAL A 292 -3.86 4.05 -2.62
CA VAL A 292 -4.46 3.67 -3.91
C VAL A 292 -3.44 3.78 -5.02
N LEU A 293 -2.60 4.81 -4.93
CA LEU A 293 -1.48 5.05 -5.83
C LEU A 293 -0.14 5.00 -5.09
N VAL A 294 0.89 4.58 -5.81
CA VAL A 294 2.28 4.60 -5.38
C VAL A 294 3.08 5.46 -6.35
N GLY A 295 3.93 6.32 -5.82
CA GLY A 295 4.78 7.20 -6.63
C GLY A 295 6.22 6.74 -6.67
N LEU A 296 6.80 6.65 -7.89
CA LEU A 296 8.19 6.36 -8.13
C LEU A 296 8.90 7.61 -8.65
N LYS A 297 9.94 8.05 -7.92
CA LYS A 297 10.70 9.26 -8.27
C LYS A 297 11.67 8.98 -9.40
N ARG A 298 11.96 10.02 -10.20
CA ARG A 298 12.98 9.92 -11.25
C ARG A 298 14.40 9.92 -10.66
N PHE A 299 15.24 9.00 -11.13
CA PHE A 299 16.67 9.00 -10.83
C PHE A 299 17.33 10.25 -11.45
N SER A 300 17.87 11.13 -10.61
CA SER A 300 18.56 12.35 -11.06
C SER A 300 19.42 12.93 -9.95
N GLN A 301 20.59 13.42 -10.29
CA GLN A 301 21.41 14.20 -9.38
C GLN A 301 20.80 15.59 -9.11
N LYS A 302 19.96 16.10 -10.01
CA LYS A 302 19.26 17.38 -9.86
C LYS A 302 18.02 17.22 -9.00
N SER A 303 18.03 17.76 -7.78
CA SER A 303 16.91 17.66 -6.82
C SER A 303 15.56 18.10 -7.40
N LYS A 304 15.53 19.19 -8.19
CA LYS A 304 14.30 19.67 -8.83
C LYS A 304 13.66 18.60 -9.72
N VAL A 305 14.44 17.90 -10.55
CA VAL A 305 13.93 16.84 -11.44
C VAL A 305 13.39 15.68 -10.64
N ARG A 306 14.11 15.26 -9.60
CA ARG A 306 13.73 14.18 -8.70
C ARG A 306 12.40 14.42 -7.97
N ILE A 307 12.12 15.70 -7.63
CA ILE A 307 10.91 16.10 -6.89
C ILE A 307 9.71 16.30 -7.83
N THR A 308 9.94 16.81 -9.05
CA THR A 308 8.85 17.27 -9.92
C THR A 308 8.38 16.25 -10.94
N GLN A 309 9.13 15.18 -11.17
CA GLN A 309 8.77 14.12 -12.11
C GLN A 309 8.60 12.80 -11.36
N GLU A 310 7.38 12.37 -11.27
CA GLU A 310 6.99 11.13 -10.59
C GLU A 310 6.21 10.25 -11.56
N LYS A 311 6.54 8.96 -11.60
CA LYS A 311 5.76 7.92 -12.29
C LYS A 311 4.86 7.28 -11.25
N ILE A 312 3.57 7.28 -11.49
CA ILE A 312 2.60 6.71 -10.55
C ILE A 312 2.13 5.35 -11.02
N TYR A 313 1.81 4.51 -10.05
CA TYR A 313 1.33 3.15 -10.22
C TYR A 313 0.16 2.90 -9.29
N THR A 314 -0.73 1.97 -9.64
CA THR A 314 -1.68 1.41 -8.68
C THR A 314 -0.95 0.54 -7.66
N VAL A 315 -1.49 0.43 -6.45
CA VAL A 315 -0.91 -0.46 -5.43
C VAL A 315 -1.08 -1.94 -5.76
N ASP A 316 -2.04 -2.26 -6.61
CA ASP A 316 -2.32 -3.63 -7.06
C ASP A 316 -2.97 -3.63 -8.44
N VAL A 317 -2.65 -4.65 -9.25
CA VAL A 317 -3.17 -4.78 -10.62
C VAL A 317 -4.68 -5.01 -10.67
N ALA A 318 -5.31 -5.48 -9.60
CA ALA A 318 -6.77 -5.57 -9.50
C ALA A 318 -7.45 -4.22 -9.71
N MET A 319 -6.81 -3.13 -9.29
CA MET A 319 -7.34 -1.78 -9.42
C MET A 319 -7.30 -1.21 -10.85
N MET A 320 -6.58 -1.84 -11.76
CA MET A 320 -6.43 -1.38 -13.15
C MET A 320 -7.64 -1.71 -14.04
N ASN A 321 -8.61 -2.51 -13.60
CA ASN A 321 -9.72 -3.03 -14.43
C ASN A 321 -11.10 -2.68 -13.91
N GLN A 322 -11.27 -1.55 -13.26
CA GLN A 322 -12.48 -1.28 -12.50
C GLN A 322 -13.69 -0.89 -13.32
N ARG A 323 -13.51 -0.45 -14.56
CA ARG A 323 -14.61 0.01 -15.41
C ARG A 323 -14.86 -0.93 -16.58
N GLU A 324 -16.14 -1.05 -16.96
CA GLU A 324 -16.62 -1.81 -18.12
C GLU A 324 -15.94 -1.39 -19.44
N ASN A 325 -15.41 -0.16 -19.49
CA ASN A 325 -14.70 0.42 -20.62
C ASN A 325 -13.16 0.38 -20.51
N ALA A 326 -12.58 -0.24 -19.49
CA ALA A 326 -11.16 -0.52 -19.50
C ALA A 326 -10.89 -1.54 -20.61
N PHE A 327 -9.99 -1.23 -21.54
CA PHE A 327 -9.52 -2.15 -22.57
C PHE A 327 -8.80 -3.32 -21.88
N ALA A 328 -9.59 -4.30 -21.47
CA ALA A 328 -9.21 -5.36 -20.53
C ALA A 328 -8.28 -6.43 -21.14
N GLY A 329 -7.58 -6.14 -22.18
CA GLY A 329 -6.64 -7.08 -22.82
C GLY A 329 -5.28 -6.49 -23.13
N ASP A 330 -5.19 -5.17 -23.23
CA ASP A 330 -4.05 -4.55 -23.92
C ASP A 330 -2.97 -3.99 -22.99
N ASN A 331 -3.12 -4.09 -21.67
CA ASN A 331 -2.20 -3.51 -20.71
C ASN A 331 -1.35 -4.54 -19.93
N LEU A 332 -1.07 -5.70 -20.50
CA LEU A 332 -0.29 -6.77 -19.86
C LEU A 332 1.10 -6.30 -19.43
N GLY A 333 1.76 -5.49 -20.24
CA GLY A 333 3.04 -4.89 -19.90
C GLY A 333 2.95 -3.98 -18.66
N TRP A 334 1.91 -3.17 -18.56
CA TRP A 334 1.69 -2.27 -17.42
C TRP A 334 1.43 -3.05 -16.12
N ARG A 335 0.67 -4.16 -16.22
CA ARG A 335 0.42 -5.05 -15.09
C ARG A 335 1.70 -5.71 -14.61
N LEU A 336 2.48 -6.23 -15.56
CA LEU A 336 3.75 -6.85 -15.26
C LEU A 336 4.72 -5.87 -14.56
N GLU A 337 4.82 -4.65 -15.08
CA GLU A 337 5.62 -3.58 -14.50
C GLU A 337 5.14 -3.20 -13.08
N THR A 338 3.82 -3.13 -12.87
CA THR A 338 3.23 -2.84 -11.55
C THR A 338 3.54 -3.95 -10.54
N ILE A 339 3.43 -5.21 -10.91
CA ILE A 339 3.79 -6.36 -10.05
C ILE A 339 5.26 -6.29 -9.64
N VAL A 340 6.14 -6.02 -10.60
CA VAL A 340 7.58 -5.88 -10.34
C VAL A 340 7.85 -4.70 -9.40
N LEU A 341 7.21 -3.55 -9.62
CA LEU A 341 7.34 -2.40 -8.72
C LEU A 341 7.01 -2.77 -7.27
N ILE A 342 5.84 -3.38 -7.04
CA ILE A 342 5.39 -3.68 -5.67
C ILE A 342 6.34 -4.66 -5.00
N GLN A 343 6.83 -5.67 -5.71
CA GLN A 343 7.85 -6.59 -5.16
C GLN A 343 9.18 -5.88 -4.86
N LEU A 344 9.63 -4.97 -5.73
CA LEU A 344 10.83 -4.16 -5.48
C LEU A 344 10.65 -3.23 -4.28
N LEU A 345 9.47 -2.63 -4.08
CA LEU A 345 9.20 -1.79 -2.93
C LEU A 345 9.26 -2.57 -1.61
N ARG A 346 8.73 -3.80 -1.56
CA ARG A 346 8.88 -4.70 -0.40
C ARG A 346 10.36 -4.91 -0.09
N LYS A 347 11.12 -5.37 -1.09
CA LYS A 347 12.54 -5.64 -0.96
C LYS A 347 13.35 -4.41 -0.55
N CYS A 348 13.07 -3.25 -1.14
CA CYS A 348 13.74 -2.01 -0.79
C CYS A 348 13.44 -1.59 0.65
N LYS A 349 12.21 -1.71 1.11
CA LYS A 349 11.84 -1.42 2.50
C LYS A 349 12.54 -2.34 3.50
N GLN A 350 12.59 -3.64 3.24
CA GLN A 350 13.27 -4.62 4.09
C GLN A 350 14.78 -4.35 4.22
N ASN A 351 15.41 -3.86 3.15
CA ASN A 351 16.86 -3.67 3.09
C ASN A 351 17.32 -2.21 3.29
N GLY A 352 16.39 -1.27 3.44
CA GLY A 352 16.73 0.16 3.52
C GLY A 352 17.29 0.73 2.21
N TRP A 353 16.83 0.20 1.07
CA TRP A 353 17.23 0.64 -0.27
C TRP A 353 16.26 1.66 -0.84
N ASP A 354 16.70 2.41 -1.82
CA ASP A 354 15.91 3.37 -2.59
C ASP A 354 15.58 2.82 -3.98
N LEU A 355 14.41 3.17 -4.49
CA LEU A 355 13.94 2.79 -5.81
C LEU A 355 13.59 4.04 -6.64
N TYR A 356 14.04 4.04 -7.92
CA TYR A 356 13.82 5.13 -8.86
C TYR A 356 13.52 4.57 -10.26
N TYR A 357 12.95 5.38 -11.17
CA TYR A 357 13.01 5.15 -12.60
C TYR A 357 14.01 6.10 -13.27
N LEU A 358 14.57 5.70 -14.40
CA LEU A 358 15.48 6.53 -15.18
C LEU A 358 14.82 6.91 -16.50
N LYS A 359 14.88 8.20 -16.86
CA LYS A 359 14.41 8.66 -18.17
C LYS A 359 15.24 9.83 -18.65
N ASP A 360 15.61 9.80 -19.92
CA ASP A 360 16.18 10.96 -20.61
C ASP A 360 15.65 11.04 -22.06
N ARG A 361 16.31 11.84 -22.90
CA ARG A 361 15.90 12.01 -24.31
C ARG A 361 16.16 10.76 -25.16
N SER A 362 17.04 9.88 -24.75
CA SER A 362 17.46 8.69 -25.49
C SER A 362 16.68 7.43 -25.08
N GLY A 363 15.97 7.44 -23.95
CA GLY A 363 15.21 6.28 -23.50
C GLY A 363 14.78 6.34 -22.05
N GLU A 364 14.25 5.21 -21.58
CA GLU A 364 13.77 4.99 -20.22
C GLU A 364 14.29 3.64 -19.71
N CYS A 365 14.61 3.55 -18.39
CA CYS A 365 14.78 2.31 -17.67
C CYS A 365 13.81 2.32 -16.50
N ASP A 366 13.01 1.25 -16.37
CA ASP A 366 11.86 1.21 -15.49
C ASP A 366 12.25 1.31 -14.03
N PHE A 367 13.31 0.60 -13.60
CA PHE A 367 13.72 0.58 -12.21
C PHE A 367 15.23 0.66 -12.02
N ILE A 368 15.63 1.52 -11.08
CA ILE A 368 16.99 1.68 -10.59
C ILE A 368 16.99 1.46 -9.09
N VAL A 369 17.56 0.36 -8.64
CA VAL A 369 17.66 0.00 -7.20
C VAL A 369 18.96 0.57 -6.66
N CYS A 370 18.92 1.32 -5.57
CA CYS A 370 20.07 1.99 -4.98
C CYS A 370 20.22 1.65 -3.49
N ASN A 371 21.46 1.53 -3.04
CA ASN A 371 21.83 1.61 -1.64
C ASN A 371 22.65 2.89 -1.43
N GLY A 372 21.99 3.93 -0.92
CA GLY A 372 22.55 5.25 -0.81
C GLY A 372 22.98 5.80 -2.18
N LYS A 373 24.30 5.96 -2.41
CA LYS A 373 24.85 6.47 -3.68
C LYS A 373 25.18 5.37 -4.70
N THR A 374 25.16 4.11 -4.28
CA THR A 374 25.53 2.98 -5.14
C THR A 374 24.28 2.42 -5.82
N VAL A 375 24.32 2.31 -7.15
CA VAL A 375 23.27 1.61 -7.89
C VAL A 375 23.59 0.11 -7.86
N LEU A 376 22.66 -0.66 -7.31
CA LEU A 376 22.79 -2.11 -7.12
C LEU A 376 22.34 -2.88 -8.35
N GLN A 377 21.26 -2.42 -9.01
CA GLN A 377 20.65 -3.09 -10.13
C GLN A 377 19.86 -2.12 -11.01
N ALA A 378 19.89 -2.33 -12.33
CA ALA A 378 19.01 -1.71 -13.31
C ALA A 378 18.08 -2.77 -13.88
N ILE A 379 16.79 -2.51 -13.89
CA ILE A 379 15.76 -3.48 -14.27
C ILE A 379 14.84 -2.84 -15.31
N GLN A 380 14.60 -3.59 -16.39
CA GLN A 380 13.60 -3.26 -17.41
C GLN A 380 12.53 -4.33 -17.41
N VAL A 381 11.30 -3.97 -17.74
CA VAL A 381 10.15 -4.88 -17.75
C VAL A 381 9.44 -4.81 -19.08
N SER A 382 9.28 -5.94 -19.75
CA SER A 382 8.52 -6.03 -21.00
C SER A 382 7.72 -7.33 -21.04
N TYR A 383 6.43 -7.27 -21.32
CA TYR A 383 5.62 -8.47 -21.43
C TYR A 383 6.12 -9.39 -22.56
N ASP A 384 6.36 -8.82 -23.74
CA ASP A 384 6.80 -9.54 -24.92
C ASP A 384 7.98 -8.81 -25.59
N ILE A 385 9.05 -9.54 -25.87
CA ILE A 385 10.24 -9.08 -26.57
C ILE A 385 10.48 -9.80 -27.91
N SER A 386 9.48 -10.45 -28.46
CA SER A 386 9.56 -11.14 -29.75
C SER A 386 9.81 -10.18 -30.93
N SER A 387 9.27 -8.96 -30.84
CA SER A 387 9.51 -7.89 -31.81
C SER A 387 10.92 -7.32 -31.64
N GLU A 388 11.68 -7.25 -32.74
CA GLU A 388 13.03 -6.67 -32.75
C GLU A 388 13.05 -5.20 -32.27
N ALA A 389 12.00 -4.44 -32.59
CA ALA A 389 11.88 -3.05 -32.16
C ALA A 389 11.71 -2.94 -30.65
N THR A 390 10.84 -3.77 -30.05
CA THR A 390 10.66 -3.85 -28.61
C THR A 390 11.96 -4.33 -27.93
N TYR A 391 12.53 -5.44 -28.39
CA TYR A 391 13.78 -5.96 -27.84
C TYR A 391 14.89 -4.91 -27.81
N LYS A 392 15.13 -4.20 -28.96
CA LYS A 392 16.13 -3.13 -29.03
C LYS A 392 15.82 -1.99 -28.06
N ARG A 393 14.55 -1.61 -27.92
CA ARG A 393 14.14 -0.54 -26.99
C ARG A 393 14.50 -0.90 -25.54
N GLU A 394 14.13 -2.11 -25.09
CA GLU A 394 14.36 -2.56 -23.72
C GLU A 394 15.85 -2.72 -23.39
N ILE A 395 16.61 -3.33 -24.30
CA ILE A 395 18.08 -3.44 -24.16
C ILE A 395 18.73 -2.04 -24.10
N ASN A 396 18.31 -1.11 -24.95
CA ASN A 396 18.84 0.25 -24.94
C ASN A 396 18.52 0.98 -23.62
N GLY A 397 17.37 0.73 -22.98
CA GLY A 397 17.03 1.24 -21.66
C GLY A 397 18.01 0.78 -20.59
N LEU A 398 18.36 -0.49 -20.57
CA LEU A 398 19.37 -1.05 -19.65
C LEU A 398 20.77 -0.49 -19.93
N LEU A 399 21.19 -0.41 -21.20
CA LEU A 399 22.48 0.18 -21.58
C LEU A 399 22.55 1.67 -21.24
N LEU A 400 21.43 2.40 -21.34
CA LEU A 400 21.32 3.79 -20.86
C LEU A 400 21.58 3.87 -19.36
N ALA A 401 20.92 2.99 -18.58
CA ALA A 401 21.13 2.92 -17.14
C ALA A 401 22.59 2.61 -16.79
N CYS A 402 23.20 1.61 -17.45
CA CYS A 402 24.61 1.27 -17.27
C CYS A 402 25.53 2.46 -17.53
N ARG A 403 25.35 3.16 -18.66
CA ARG A 403 26.17 4.35 -19.01
C ARG A 403 26.07 5.45 -17.97
N GLN A 404 24.84 5.74 -17.45
CA GLN A 404 24.62 6.84 -16.52
C GLN A 404 25.00 6.51 -15.07
N THR A 405 24.88 5.25 -14.66
CA THR A 405 25.03 4.84 -13.26
C THR A 405 26.29 4.01 -13.00
N LYS A 406 26.92 3.48 -14.05
CA LYS A 406 28.03 2.49 -13.97
C LYS A 406 27.61 1.14 -13.36
N CYS A 407 26.31 0.85 -13.36
CA CYS A 407 25.77 -0.41 -12.87
C CYS A 407 25.88 -1.47 -13.99
N GLU A 408 26.55 -2.59 -13.69
CA GLU A 408 26.70 -3.73 -14.60
C GLU A 408 25.68 -4.86 -14.32
N ASN A 409 24.93 -4.76 -13.25
CA ASN A 409 23.87 -5.73 -12.92
C ASN A 409 22.59 -5.36 -13.67
N LEU A 410 22.46 -5.86 -14.89
CA LEU A 410 21.39 -5.53 -15.82
C LEU A 410 20.40 -6.70 -15.93
N LEU A 411 19.13 -6.43 -15.65
CA LEU A 411 18.05 -7.43 -15.64
C LEU A 411 16.90 -6.98 -16.54
N LEU A 412 16.52 -7.83 -17.50
CA LEU A 412 15.29 -7.70 -18.27
C LEU A 412 14.27 -8.73 -17.75
N LEU A 413 13.15 -8.26 -17.23
CA LEU A 413 12.06 -9.10 -16.77
C LEU A 413 10.98 -9.21 -17.86
N THR A 414 10.59 -10.45 -18.18
CA THR A 414 9.59 -10.74 -19.22
C THR A 414 8.50 -11.67 -18.70
N ASP A 415 7.52 -11.97 -19.54
CA ASP A 415 6.48 -12.95 -19.16
C ASP A 415 7.10 -14.35 -18.96
N TYR A 416 7.87 -14.89 -19.93
CA TYR A 416 8.39 -16.26 -19.86
C TYR A 416 9.79 -16.49 -20.43
N GLU A 417 10.50 -15.47 -20.91
CA GLU A 417 11.84 -15.63 -21.48
C GLU A 417 12.90 -15.90 -20.40
N PHE A 418 13.73 -16.91 -20.62
CA PHE A 418 14.83 -17.26 -19.75
C PHE A 418 16.11 -17.46 -20.56
N LYS A 419 16.97 -16.46 -20.60
CA LYS A 419 18.24 -16.48 -21.32
C LYS A 419 19.19 -15.40 -20.80
N ASP A 420 20.45 -15.51 -21.14
CA ASP A 420 21.46 -14.48 -20.94
C ASP A 420 21.96 -14.00 -22.29
N VAL A 421 22.24 -12.72 -22.43
CA VAL A 421 22.70 -12.10 -23.66
C VAL A 421 23.87 -11.16 -23.38
N GLU A 422 24.81 -11.10 -24.34
CA GLU A 422 25.90 -10.13 -24.35
C GLU A 422 25.56 -9.04 -25.37
N LYS A 423 25.61 -7.77 -24.93
CA LYS A 423 25.37 -6.62 -25.81
C LYS A 423 26.29 -5.46 -25.47
N ASP A 424 27.04 -5.00 -26.49
CA ASP A 424 28.00 -3.89 -26.36
C ASP A 424 29.03 -4.12 -25.24
N GLY A 425 29.41 -5.38 -24.98
CA GLY A 425 30.33 -5.77 -23.91
C GLY A 425 29.70 -5.87 -22.51
N HIS A 426 28.37 -5.76 -22.39
CA HIS A 426 27.65 -5.89 -21.13
C HIS A 426 26.83 -7.18 -21.11
N HIS A 427 26.86 -7.87 -19.96
CA HIS A 427 26.02 -9.03 -19.68
C HIS A 427 24.62 -8.59 -19.22
N ILE A 428 23.58 -9.13 -19.85
CA ILE A 428 22.18 -8.84 -19.51
C ILE A 428 21.48 -10.16 -19.24
N SER A 429 20.94 -10.30 -18.03
CA SER A 429 20.11 -11.44 -17.66
C SER A 429 18.66 -11.20 -18.04
N ILE A 430 18.02 -12.16 -18.72
CA ILE A 430 16.59 -12.12 -19.07
C ILE A 430 15.89 -13.22 -18.29
N ARG A 431 14.89 -12.85 -17.48
CA ARG A 431 14.19 -13.77 -16.57
C ARG A 431 12.67 -13.57 -16.62
N PRO A 432 11.88 -14.64 -16.46
CA PRO A 432 10.43 -14.50 -16.33
C PRO A 432 10.06 -13.92 -14.96
N VAL A 433 9.07 -13.00 -14.96
CA VAL A 433 8.61 -12.31 -13.73
C VAL A 433 8.09 -13.31 -12.70
N TYR A 434 7.33 -14.35 -13.10
CA TYR A 434 6.82 -15.33 -12.16
C TYR A 434 7.93 -16.01 -11.35
N ASP A 435 9.01 -16.41 -12.02
CA ASP A 435 10.17 -17.04 -11.42
C ASP A 435 10.97 -16.06 -10.55
N TRP A 436 11.19 -14.86 -11.07
CA TRP A 436 11.86 -13.79 -10.34
C TRP A 436 11.09 -13.40 -9.07
N SER A 437 9.76 -13.27 -9.13
CA SER A 437 8.93 -12.92 -7.98
C SER A 437 9.00 -13.96 -6.87
N ILE A 438 8.91 -15.25 -7.20
CA ILE A 438 9.04 -16.34 -6.23
C ILE A 438 10.39 -16.33 -5.53
N ASN A 439 11.48 -16.08 -6.27
CA ASN A 439 12.84 -16.09 -5.72
C ASN A 439 13.20 -14.79 -4.96
N ASN A 440 12.33 -13.78 -5.00
CA ASN A 440 12.50 -12.50 -4.31
C ASN A 440 11.37 -12.22 -3.30
N SER A 441 10.53 -13.23 -3.01
CA SER A 441 9.53 -13.23 -1.92
C SER A 441 10.16 -13.66 -0.62
#